data_bd1f07d1b8f473bf7da9ae2554d0fee4
#
_entry.id   bd1f07d1b8f473bf7da9ae2554d0fee4
#
_cell.length_a   1.000
_cell.length_b   1.000
_cell.length_c   1.000
_cell.angle_alpha   90.00
_cell.angle_beta   90.00
_cell.angle_gamma   90.00
#
_symmetry.space_group_name_H-M   'P 1'
#
loop_
_entity.id
_entity.type
_entity.pdbx_description
1 polymer ?
#
loop_
_entity_poly.entity_id
_entity_poly.type
_entity_poly.pdbx_seq_one_letter_code
_entity_poly.pdbx_strand_id
1 'polypeptide(L)'
;MPREYSLENTRNIGIMAHIDAGKTTTTERILYYTGRIHKVGETHEGGATMDWMVQEQERGITITSAATTCHWDGYRINIIDTPGHVDFTVEVERSLKVLDGAVAVFCAKGGVEPQSETVWRQATNYGVPRLAYINKMDITGADFFNVVSMIHERLGANAVPIQLPIGKESDFTGIVDLVEMKSVIYHDDDGKNTDDAPIPADMLALAEEYHAKLIDAVADQDEGLMEKYLNGEELTNEEVRTCIRKGTITNRIVPVVCGTSYRNKGVQPLLDAIVAYMPSPVDIPAIKGHKPGDESAVDERHSSDEEPFSALAFKIMTDPFVGKLAFIRVYSGTLENGS
;
A
#
# COMPACT_ATOMS: atom_id res chain seq x y z
N MET A 1 27.13 11.76 -2.71
CA MET A 1 26.96 11.35 -1.29
C MET A 1 26.40 9.95 -1.27
N PRO A 2 26.82 9.09 -0.33
CA PRO A 2 26.22 7.76 -0.21
C PRO A 2 24.69 7.91 0.02
N ARG A 3 23.90 6.92 -0.41
CA ARG A 3 22.46 6.88 -0.13
C ARG A 3 22.21 6.89 1.39
N GLU A 4 21.22 7.62 1.82
CA GLU A 4 20.77 7.59 3.22
C GLU A 4 20.04 6.27 3.52
N TYR A 5 19.27 5.76 2.55
CA TYR A 5 18.55 4.48 2.62
C TYR A 5 18.96 3.60 1.45
N SER A 6 19.16 2.31 1.70
CA SER A 6 19.45 1.35 0.63
C SER A 6 18.24 1.16 -0.30
N LEU A 7 18.45 0.57 -1.47
CA LEU A 7 17.35 0.25 -2.39
C LEU A 7 16.39 -0.78 -1.78
N GLU A 8 16.93 -1.76 -1.03
CA GLU A 8 16.14 -2.77 -0.30
C GLU A 8 15.21 -2.13 0.74
N ASN A 9 15.66 -1.04 1.37
CA ASN A 9 14.89 -0.30 2.38
C ASN A 9 14.08 0.87 1.78
N THR A 10 13.83 0.84 0.49
CA THR A 10 12.99 1.82 -0.20
C THR A 10 11.69 1.17 -0.65
N ARG A 11 10.56 1.90 -0.53
CA ARG A 11 9.25 1.49 -1.05
C ARG A 11 8.70 2.62 -1.91
N ASN A 12 8.35 2.33 -3.16
CA ASN A 12 7.72 3.27 -4.07
C ASN A 12 6.29 2.80 -4.30
N ILE A 13 5.35 3.36 -3.57
CA ILE A 13 3.98 2.89 -3.53
C ILE A 13 3.00 3.94 -4.03
N GLY A 14 1.90 3.46 -4.62
CA GLY A 14 0.72 4.25 -4.88
C GLY A 14 -0.38 3.97 -3.87
N ILE A 15 -1.23 4.95 -3.61
CA ILE A 15 -2.47 4.74 -2.88
C ILE A 15 -3.61 4.87 -3.87
N MET A 16 -4.35 3.80 -4.09
CA MET A 16 -5.47 3.74 -5.02
C MET A 16 -6.76 3.41 -4.29
N ALA A 17 -7.85 4.04 -4.69
CA ALA A 17 -9.16 3.86 -4.06
C ALA A 17 -10.27 4.35 -4.98
N HIS A 18 -11.51 3.90 -4.74
CA HIS A 18 -12.68 4.60 -5.26
C HIS A 18 -12.93 5.91 -4.50
N ILE A 19 -13.81 6.75 -5.04
CA ILE A 19 -14.22 8.00 -4.39
C ILE A 19 -14.80 7.68 -3.00
N ASP A 20 -14.46 8.49 -2.01
CA ASP A 20 -14.91 8.35 -0.62
C ASP A 20 -14.48 7.07 0.11
N ALA A 21 -13.56 6.25 -0.41
CA ALA A 21 -12.98 5.14 0.37
C ALA A 21 -12.07 5.63 1.52
N GLY A 22 -11.67 6.90 1.49
CA GLY A 22 -10.78 7.51 2.47
C GLY A 22 -9.31 7.51 2.05
N LYS A 23 -9.03 7.57 0.74
CA LYS A 23 -7.67 7.65 0.18
C LYS A 23 -6.87 8.79 0.80
N THR A 24 -7.32 10.04 0.62
CA THR A 24 -6.64 11.24 1.12
C THR A 24 -6.50 11.20 2.65
N THR A 25 -7.55 10.79 3.38
CA THR A 25 -7.49 10.62 4.84
C THR A 25 -6.40 9.61 5.23
N THR A 26 -6.30 8.47 4.54
CA THR A 26 -5.27 7.47 4.81
C THR A 26 -3.87 8.01 4.55
N THR A 27 -3.66 8.72 3.43
CA THR A 27 -2.38 9.36 3.10
C THR A 27 -1.99 10.39 4.15
N GLU A 28 -2.90 11.27 4.56
CA GLU A 28 -2.65 12.27 5.62
C GLU A 28 -2.27 11.61 6.96
N ARG A 29 -2.92 10.50 7.34
CA ARG A 29 -2.56 9.77 8.57
C ARG A 29 -1.20 9.09 8.47
N ILE A 30 -0.84 8.52 7.32
CA ILE A 30 0.50 8.00 7.06
C ILE A 30 1.54 9.13 7.25
N LEU A 31 1.32 10.30 6.64
CA LEU A 31 2.23 11.44 6.78
C LEU A 31 2.34 11.96 8.22
N TYR A 32 1.25 11.91 8.97
CA TYR A 32 1.22 12.30 10.38
C TYR A 32 2.04 11.34 11.27
N TYR A 33 1.79 10.02 11.15
CA TYR A 33 2.51 9.03 11.98
C TYR A 33 3.99 8.92 11.62
N THR A 34 4.35 9.22 10.40
CA THR A 34 5.76 9.29 9.96
C THR A 34 6.43 10.62 10.30
N GLY A 35 5.74 11.54 10.99
CA GLY A 35 6.28 12.83 11.40
C GLY A 35 6.52 13.81 10.26
N ARG A 36 6.03 13.52 9.04
CA ARG A 36 6.18 14.41 7.89
C ARG A 36 5.32 15.66 8.02
N ILE A 37 4.15 15.56 8.64
CA ILE A 37 3.27 16.66 9.00
C ILE A 37 3.00 16.65 10.50
N HIS A 38 2.85 17.83 11.08
CA HIS A 38 2.64 18.00 12.53
C HIS A 38 1.15 18.10 12.92
N LYS A 39 0.30 18.41 11.94
CA LYS A 39 -1.15 18.52 12.12
C LYS A 39 -1.82 17.80 10.96
N VAL A 40 -2.81 17.01 11.29
CA VAL A 40 -3.61 16.32 10.28
C VAL A 40 -4.51 17.33 9.58
N GLY A 41 -4.47 17.37 8.24
CA GLY A 41 -5.41 18.09 7.41
C GLY A 41 -6.69 17.28 7.23
N GLU A 42 -7.84 17.89 7.47
CA GLU A 42 -9.13 17.28 7.15
C GLU A 42 -9.51 17.64 5.71
N THR A 43 -9.88 16.61 4.92
CA THR A 43 -10.30 16.80 3.51
C THR A 43 -11.48 17.73 3.36
N HIS A 44 -12.45 17.67 4.29
CA HIS A 44 -13.64 18.51 4.27
C HIS A 44 -13.37 19.98 4.63
N GLU A 45 -12.22 20.28 5.24
CA GLU A 45 -11.78 21.63 5.59
C GLU A 45 -10.77 22.20 4.58
N GLY A 46 -10.45 21.46 3.51
CA GLY A 46 -9.47 21.88 2.49
C GLY A 46 -8.04 21.95 3.00
N GLY A 47 -7.75 21.28 4.13
CA GLY A 47 -6.44 21.32 4.79
C GLY A 47 -5.50 20.16 4.43
N ALA A 48 -5.86 19.29 3.49
CA ALA A 48 -5.06 18.13 3.14
C ALA A 48 -3.79 18.52 2.40
N THR A 49 -2.64 18.00 2.84
CA THR A 49 -1.31 18.35 2.33
C THR A 49 -1.10 17.88 0.87
N MET A 50 -1.76 16.79 0.48
CA MET A 50 -1.62 16.21 -0.85
C MET A 50 -2.56 16.85 -1.88
N ASP A 51 -3.66 17.46 -1.45
CA ASP A 51 -4.61 18.17 -2.31
C ASP A 51 -4.23 19.66 -2.36
N TRP A 52 -3.25 20.00 -3.20
CA TRP A 52 -2.65 21.35 -3.25
C TRP A 52 -3.39 22.31 -4.21
N MET A 53 -4.23 21.79 -5.12
CA MET A 53 -5.03 22.65 -6.02
C MET A 53 -6.31 23.11 -5.34
N VAL A 54 -6.69 24.38 -5.58
CA VAL A 54 -7.94 24.94 -5.04
C VAL A 54 -9.17 24.09 -5.43
N GLN A 55 -9.18 23.57 -6.66
CA GLN A 55 -10.26 22.72 -7.15
C GLN A 55 -10.31 21.34 -6.45
N GLU A 56 -9.15 20.79 -6.03
CA GLU A 56 -9.08 19.57 -5.23
C GLU A 56 -9.65 19.81 -3.83
N GLN A 57 -9.25 20.92 -3.22
CA GLN A 57 -9.71 21.33 -1.88
C GLN A 57 -11.22 21.65 -1.86
N GLU A 58 -11.73 22.39 -2.86
CA GLU A 58 -13.15 22.71 -2.97
C GLU A 58 -14.05 21.49 -3.21
N ARG A 59 -13.55 20.50 -3.96
CA ARG A 59 -14.32 19.31 -4.32
C ARG A 59 -14.07 18.11 -3.44
N GLY A 60 -13.00 18.15 -2.61
CA GLY A 60 -12.58 17.03 -1.77
C GLY A 60 -12.12 15.80 -2.55
N ILE A 61 -11.63 15.99 -3.79
CA ILE A 61 -11.15 14.89 -4.66
C ILE A 61 -9.76 15.20 -5.20
N THR A 62 -8.90 14.21 -5.27
CA THR A 62 -7.59 14.31 -5.93
C THR A 62 -7.77 14.32 -7.44
N ILE A 63 -7.31 15.37 -8.10
CA ILE A 63 -7.36 15.56 -9.56
C ILE A 63 -6.01 15.18 -10.18
N THR A 64 -4.92 15.62 -9.55
CA THR A 64 -3.56 15.37 -10.04
C THR A 64 -2.79 14.53 -9.03
N SER A 65 -1.99 13.58 -9.52
CA SER A 65 -1.12 12.81 -8.64
C SER A 65 -0.16 13.71 -7.87
N ALA A 66 0.00 13.49 -6.57
CA ALA A 66 0.99 14.15 -5.73
C ALA A 66 2.03 13.13 -5.28
N ALA A 67 3.28 13.54 -5.17
CA ALA A 67 4.36 12.69 -4.71
C ALA A 67 4.97 13.23 -3.43
N THR A 68 5.14 12.39 -2.44
CA THR A 68 5.76 12.75 -1.15
C THR A 68 6.64 11.61 -0.65
N THR A 69 7.54 11.95 0.27
CA THR A 69 8.42 10.97 0.91
C THR A 69 8.23 11.02 2.41
N CYS A 70 8.14 9.87 3.03
CA CYS A 70 8.13 9.69 4.48
C CYS A 70 9.04 8.53 4.90
N HIS A 71 9.22 8.35 6.21
CA HIS A 71 10.11 7.34 6.76
C HIS A 71 9.39 6.56 7.87
N TRP A 72 9.56 5.25 7.87
CA TRP A 72 8.98 4.37 8.87
C TRP A 72 9.92 3.19 9.13
N ASP A 73 10.20 2.91 10.38
CA ASP A 73 11.00 1.75 10.84
C ASP A 73 12.28 1.50 10.02
N GLY A 74 13.08 2.55 9.77
CA GLY A 74 14.31 2.45 8.98
C GLY A 74 14.10 2.33 7.47
N TYR A 75 12.87 2.47 6.97
CA TYR A 75 12.54 2.48 5.55
C TYR A 75 12.19 3.87 5.04
N ARG A 76 12.53 4.11 3.79
CA ARG A 76 12.05 5.26 3.02
C ARG A 76 10.85 4.85 2.20
N ILE A 77 9.73 5.55 2.38
CA ILE A 77 8.49 5.31 1.64
C ILE A 77 8.21 6.53 0.76
N ASN A 78 8.26 6.34 -0.55
CA ASN A 78 7.82 7.34 -1.53
C ASN A 78 6.38 7.01 -1.91
N ILE A 79 5.47 7.94 -1.65
CA ILE A 79 4.04 7.78 -1.89
C ILE A 79 3.65 8.62 -3.10
N ILE A 80 2.98 8.00 -4.06
CA ILE A 80 2.31 8.68 -5.15
C ILE A 80 0.80 8.54 -4.91
N ASP A 81 0.15 9.64 -4.59
CA ASP A 81 -1.30 9.68 -4.44
C ASP A 81 -1.94 9.73 -5.83
N THR A 82 -2.70 8.70 -6.18
CA THR A 82 -3.30 8.55 -7.51
C THR A 82 -4.75 9.05 -7.48
N PRO A 83 -5.22 9.76 -8.53
CA PRO A 83 -6.63 10.12 -8.64
C PRO A 83 -7.54 8.89 -8.57
N GLY A 84 -8.64 8.99 -7.83
CA GLY A 84 -9.63 7.90 -7.70
C GLY A 84 -10.75 7.96 -8.73
N HIS A 85 -10.81 9.00 -9.59
CA HIS A 85 -11.91 9.23 -10.51
C HIS A 85 -11.62 8.66 -11.91
N VAL A 86 -12.62 8.04 -12.51
CA VAL A 86 -12.49 7.42 -13.86
C VAL A 86 -12.12 8.42 -14.96
N ASP A 87 -12.45 9.69 -14.81
CA ASP A 87 -12.11 10.74 -15.78
C ASP A 87 -10.60 11.02 -15.85
N PHE A 88 -9.83 10.61 -14.83
CA PHE A 88 -8.39 10.81 -14.74
C PHE A 88 -7.58 9.56 -15.07
N THR A 89 -8.10 8.67 -15.91
CA THR A 89 -7.49 7.39 -16.30
C THR A 89 -6.03 7.55 -16.73
N VAL A 90 -5.70 8.58 -17.51
CA VAL A 90 -4.32 8.84 -18.00
C VAL A 90 -3.36 9.16 -16.86
N GLU A 91 -3.80 9.91 -15.85
CA GLU A 91 -2.97 10.22 -14.67
C GLU A 91 -2.75 8.98 -13.80
N VAL A 92 -3.78 8.12 -13.66
CA VAL A 92 -3.65 6.82 -12.98
C VAL A 92 -2.65 5.93 -13.69
N GLU A 93 -2.72 5.79 -15.01
CA GLU A 93 -1.81 4.98 -15.80
C GLU A 93 -0.35 5.48 -15.73
N ARG A 94 -0.14 6.80 -15.79
CA ARG A 94 1.18 7.40 -15.63
C ARG A 94 1.77 7.10 -14.26
N SER A 95 0.95 7.17 -13.22
CA SER A 95 1.36 6.86 -11.85
C SER A 95 1.71 5.37 -11.71
N LEU A 96 0.85 4.47 -12.22
CA LEU A 96 1.07 3.02 -12.14
C LEU A 96 2.38 2.55 -12.80
N LYS A 97 2.83 3.23 -13.86
CA LYS A 97 4.11 2.92 -14.53
C LYS A 97 5.34 3.14 -13.66
N VAL A 98 5.24 3.97 -12.64
CA VAL A 98 6.38 4.36 -11.80
C VAL A 98 6.31 3.78 -10.39
N LEU A 99 5.26 3.01 -10.10
CA LEU A 99 5.08 2.34 -8.82
C LEU A 99 5.74 0.96 -8.80
N ASP A 100 6.28 0.59 -7.65
CA ASP A 100 6.72 -0.78 -7.40
C ASP A 100 5.58 -1.60 -6.77
N GLY A 101 4.64 -0.95 -6.09
CA GLY A 101 3.47 -1.57 -5.52
C GLY A 101 2.38 -0.56 -5.19
N ALA A 102 1.21 -1.02 -4.79
CA ALA A 102 0.08 -0.15 -4.45
C ALA A 102 -0.71 -0.63 -3.23
N VAL A 103 -1.19 0.32 -2.44
CA VAL A 103 -2.19 0.09 -1.39
C VAL A 103 -3.56 0.38 -1.97
N ALA A 104 -4.40 -0.64 -2.04
CA ALA A 104 -5.79 -0.53 -2.48
C ALA A 104 -6.69 -0.32 -1.27
N VAL A 105 -7.27 0.87 -1.15
CA VAL A 105 -8.15 1.24 -0.04
C VAL A 105 -9.60 0.96 -0.42
N PHE A 106 -10.27 0.12 0.37
CA PHE A 106 -11.69 -0.22 0.24
C PHE A 106 -12.48 0.31 1.41
N CYS A 107 -13.71 0.77 1.16
CA CYS A 107 -14.63 1.12 2.24
C CYS A 107 -15.24 -0.15 2.84
N ALA A 108 -15.20 -0.32 4.16
CA ALA A 108 -15.76 -1.50 4.85
C ALA A 108 -17.27 -1.70 4.61
N LYS A 109 -17.99 -0.65 4.23
CA LYS A 109 -19.41 -0.71 3.90
C LYS A 109 -19.67 -0.92 2.41
N GLY A 110 -18.99 -0.15 1.54
CA GLY A 110 -19.19 -0.18 0.08
C GLY A 110 -18.47 -1.34 -0.60
N GLY A 111 -17.35 -1.77 -0.02
CA GLY A 111 -16.52 -2.85 -0.57
C GLY A 111 -15.94 -2.51 -1.94
N VAL A 112 -16.10 -3.43 -2.88
CA VAL A 112 -15.64 -3.26 -4.26
C VAL A 112 -16.70 -2.54 -5.08
N GLU A 113 -16.39 -1.33 -5.52
CA GLU A 113 -17.23 -0.50 -6.39
C GLU A 113 -16.71 -0.51 -7.84
N PRO A 114 -17.50 -0.11 -8.85
CA PRO A 114 -17.08 -0.13 -10.26
C PRO A 114 -15.78 0.63 -10.53
N GLN A 115 -15.54 1.71 -9.80
CA GLN A 115 -14.26 2.46 -9.89
C GLN A 115 -13.09 1.64 -9.34
N SER A 116 -13.30 0.90 -8.24
CA SER A 116 -12.29 -0.02 -7.70
C SER A 116 -11.90 -1.08 -8.73
N GLU A 117 -12.88 -1.66 -9.43
CA GLU A 117 -12.63 -2.67 -10.48
C GLU A 117 -11.79 -2.09 -11.62
N THR A 118 -12.07 -0.84 -12.03
CA THR A 118 -11.34 -0.18 -13.11
C THR A 118 -9.87 0.04 -12.75
N VAL A 119 -9.60 0.65 -11.59
CA VAL A 119 -8.23 0.92 -11.12
C VAL A 119 -7.49 -0.39 -10.84
N TRP A 120 -8.18 -1.39 -10.28
CA TRP A 120 -7.61 -2.71 -10.03
C TRP A 120 -7.17 -3.40 -11.31
N ARG A 121 -8.01 -3.38 -12.35
CA ARG A 121 -7.68 -3.94 -13.68
C ARG A 121 -6.48 -3.23 -14.30
N GLN A 122 -6.39 -1.91 -14.18
CA GLN A 122 -5.22 -1.14 -14.64
C GLN A 122 -3.95 -1.60 -13.90
N ALA A 123 -3.98 -1.69 -12.56
CA ALA A 123 -2.85 -2.19 -11.78
C ALA A 123 -2.45 -3.62 -12.17
N THR A 124 -3.42 -4.48 -12.50
CA THR A 124 -3.17 -5.84 -13.00
C THR A 124 -2.46 -5.81 -14.36
N ASN A 125 -2.87 -4.94 -15.28
CA ASN A 125 -2.24 -4.82 -16.60
C ASN A 125 -0.76 -4.37 -16.50
N TYR A 126 -0.42 -3.58 -15.49
CA TYR A 126 0.95 -3.15 -15.23
C TYR A 126 1.72 -4.10 -14.30
N GLY A 127 1.09 -5.20 -13.85
CA GLY A 127 1.72 -6.17 -12.96
C GLY A 127 2.07 -5.62 -11.57
N VAL A 128 1.42 -4.53 -11.13
CA VAL A 128 1.72 -3.87 -9.86
C VAL A 128 1.25 -4.72 -8.68
N PRO A 129 2.13 -5.16 -7.78
CA PRO A 129 1.79 -5.84 -6.53
C PRO A 129 0.88 -4.98 -5.63
N ARG A 130 -0.05 -5.62 -4.92
CA ARG A 130 -1.06 -4.89 -4.14
C ARG A 130 -1.19 -5.43 -2.73
N LEU A 131 -1.49 -4.48 -1.82
CA LEU A 131 -1.95 -4.72 -0.46
C LEU A 131 -3.34 -4.10 -0.35
N ALA A 132 -4.32 -4.81 0.18
CA ALA A 132 -5.67 -4.30 0.40
C ALA A 132 -5.82 -3.75 1.82
N TYR A 133 -6.33 -2.54 1.95
CA TYR A 133 -6.66 -1.91 3.22
C TYR A 133 -8.16 -1.65 3.31
N ILE A 134 -8.86 -2.39 4.19
CA ILE A 134 -10.29 -2.21 4.45
C ILE A 134 -10.43 -1.12 5.51
N ASN A 135 -10.78 0.07 5.03
CA ASN A 135 -10.90 1.31 5.80
C ASN A 135 -12.34 1.58 6.23
N LYS A 136 -12.51 2.49 7.18
CA LYS A 136 -13.82 2.90 7.72
C LYS A 136 -14.53 1.77 8.48
N MET A 137 -13.78 0.99 9.26
CA MET A 137 -14.37 -0.05 10.11
C MET A 137 -15.32 0.49 11.19
N ASP A 138 -15.29 1.80 11.44
CA ASP A 138 -16.08 2.54 12.44
C ASP A 138 -17.47 2.99 11.95
N ILE A 139 -17.78 2.86 10.67
CA ILE A 139 -19.08 3.35 10.13
C ILE A 139 -20.15 2.27 10.20
N THR A 140 -21.40 2.71 10.32
CA THR A 140 -22.57 1.82 10.31
C THR A 140 -22.70 1.04 9.00
N GLY A 141 -22.78 -0.27 9.09
CA GLY A 141 -22.81 -1.20 7.97
C GLY A 141 -21.41 -1.68 7.52
N ALA A 142 -20.37 -1.45 8.33
CA ALA A 142 -19.04 -2.00 8.08
C ALA A 142 -19.05 -3.53 8.18
N ASP A 143 -18.51 -4.21 7.17
CA ASP A 143 -18.40 -5.68 7.13
C ASP A 143 -17.10 -6.10 6.42
N PHE A 144 -16.09 -6.40 7.22
CA PHE A 144 -14.77 -6.82 6.76
C PHE A 144 -14.83 -8.07 5.88
N PHE A 145 -15.54 -9.10 6.34
CA PHE A 145 -15.57 -10.40 5.68
C PHE A 145 -16.30 -10.34 4.32
N ASN A 146 -17.37 -9.55 4.26
CA ASN A 146 -18.07 -9.29 3.00
C ASN A 146 -17.15 -8.59 1.99
N VAL A 147 -16.34 -7.61 2.42
CA VAL A 147 -15.40 -6.92 1.52
C VAL A 147 -14.32 -7.88 1.02
N VAL A 148 -13.77 -8.74 1.88
CA VAL A 148 -12.82 -9.80 1.46
C VAL A 148 -13.45 -10.72 0.40
N SER A 149 -14.70 -11.18 0.62
CA SER A 149 -15.44 -11.98 -0.38
C SER A 149 -15.62 -11.23 -1.70
N MET A 150 -16.01 -9.96 -1.66
CA MET A 150 -16.14 -9.13 -2.86
C MET A 150 -14.81 -8.98 -3.63
N ILE A 151 -13.67 -8.88 -2.94
CA ILE A 151 -12.35 -8.83 -3.59
C ILE A 151 -12.08 -10.15 -4.32
N HIS A 152 -12.40 -11.30 -3.72
CA HIS A 152 -12.30 -12.59 -4.39
C HIS A 152 -13.24 -12.69 -5.61
N GLU A 153 -14.52 -12.39 -5.42
CA GLU A 153 -15.55 -12.63 -6.43
C GLU A 153 -15.50 -11.65 -7.60
N ARG A 154 -15.30 -10.36 -7.32
CA ARG A 154 -15.37 -9.31 -8.34
C ARG A 154 -14.01 -8.98 -8.97
N LEU A 155 -12.93 -9.07 -8.18
CA LEU A 155 -11.59 -8.72 -8.67
C LEU A 155 -10.78 -9.97 -9.07
N GLY A 156 -11.29 -11.19 -8.76
CA GLY A 156 -10.59 -12.44 -9.03
C GLY A 156 -9.24 -12.55 -8.30
N ALA A 157 -9.09 -11.84 -7.19
CA ALA A 157 -7.83 -11.75 -6.46
C ALA A 157 -7.81 -12.70 -5.27
N ASN A 158 -6.67 -13.34 -5.02
CA ASN A 158 -6.47 -14.14 -3.83
C ASN A 158 -6.20 -13.24 -2.61
N ALA A 159 -7.28 -12.68 -2.06
CA ALA A 159 -7.24 -11.80 -0.89
C ALA A 159 -7.05 -12.63 0.38
N VAL A 160 -5.92 -12.47 1.05
CA VAL A 160 -5.56 -13.23 2.24
C VAL A 160 -5.52 -12.30 3.45
N PRO A 161 -6.49 -12.38 4.38
CA PRO A 161 -6.44 -11.64 5.62
C PRO A 161 -5.19 -11.97 6.42
N ILE A 162 -4.41 -10.93 6.76
CA ILE A 162 -3.29 -11.02 7.71
C ILE A 162 -3.65 -10.36 9.03
N GLN A 163 -4.82 -9.73 9.08
CA GLN A 163 -5.41 -9.11 10.26
C GLN A 163 -6.90 -9.38 10.30
N LEU A 164 -7.47 -9.40 11.52
CA LEU A 164 -8.92 -9.39 11.73
C LEU A 164 -9.32 -8.18 12.61
N PRO A 165 -10.47 -7.56 12.32
CA PRO A 165 -10.97 -6.47 13.16
C PRO A 165 -11.52 -7.00 14.50
N ILE A 166 -11.24 -6.29 15.59
CA ILE A 166 -11.88 -6.52 16.90
C ILE A 166 -13.06 -5.57 17.00
N GLY A 167 -14.26 -6.13 16.89
CA GLY A 167 -15.49 -5.36 16.79
C GLY A 167 -15.69 -4.74 15.41
N LYS A 168 -16.78 -4.01 15.25
CA LYS A 168 -17.15 -3.26 14.05
C LYS A 168 -17.98 -2.04 14.43
N GLU A 169 -18.09 -1.07 13.53
CA GLU A 169 -18.83 0.17 13.75
C GLU A 169 -18.31 0.91 15.00
N SER A 170 -19.19 1.34 15.90
CA SER A 170 -18.81 1.99 17.17
C SER A 170 -17.95 1.13 18.07
N ASP A 171 -18.03 -0.18 17.91
CA ASP A 171 -17.33 -1.17 18.75
C ASP A 171 -15.99 -1.62 18.15
N PHE A 172 -15.54 -1.00 17.07
CA PHE A 172 -14.22 -1.24 16.52
C PHE A 172 -13.13 -0.70 17.46
N THR A 173 -12.50 -1.59 18.21
CA THR A 173 -11.55 -1.26 19.28
C THR A 173 -10.11 -1.68 18.99
N GLY A 174 -9.89 -2.57 18.03
CA GLY A 174 -8.55 -3.10 17.80
C GLY A 174 -8.46 -4.02 16.59
N ILE A 175 -7.31 -4.68 16.49
CA ILE A 175 -6.95 -5.57 15.40
C ILE A 175 -6.30 -6.82 15.99
N VAL A 176 -6.62 -8.00 15.45
CA VAL A 176 -5.86 -9.23 15.64
C VAL A 176 -4.83 -9.33 14.53
N ASP A 177 -3.56 -9.47 14.86
CA ASP A 177 -2.48 -9.85 13.95
C ASP A 177 -2.45 -11.38 13.84
N LEU A 178 -2.71 -11.88 12.64
CA LEU A 178 -2.76 -13.33 12.38
C LEU A 178 -1.38 -13.96 12.20
N VAL A 179 -0.34 -13.18 11.96
CA VAL A 179 1.03 -13.69 11.88
C VAL A 179 1.61 -13.88 13.28
N GLU A 180 1.44 -12.85 14.14
CA GLU A 180 1.94 -12.87 15.52
C GLU A 180 0.99 -13.56 16.51
N MET A 181 -0.26 -13.81 16.13
CA MET A 181 -1.33 -14.33 16.97
C MET A 181 -1.50 -13.53 18.27
N LYS A 182 -1.51 -12.21 18.12
CA LYS A 182 -1.75 -11.23 19.19
C LYS A 182 -2.73 -10.16 18.74
N SER A 183 -3.21 -9.35 19.67
CA SER A 183 -4.06 -8.22 19.35
C SER A 183 -3.40 -6.88 19.67
N VAL A 184 -3.76 -5.85 18.91
CA VAL A 184 -3.44 -4.44 19.18
C VAL A 184 -4.75 -3.75 19.54
N ILE A 185 -4.85 -3.25 20.77
CA ILE A 185 -6.04 -2.55 21.29
C ILE A 185 -5.76 -1.06 21.34
N TYR A 186 -6.71 -0.27 20.86
CA TYR A 186 -6.65 1.20 20.87
C TYR A 186 -7.47 1.75 22.01
N HIS A 187 -6.87 2.58 22.88
CA HIS A 187 -7.50 3.18 24.06
C HIS A 187 -7.94 4.62 23.86
N ASP A 188 -7.52 5.25 22.77
CA ASP A 188 -7.86 6.62 22.42
C ASP A 188 -8.27 6.77 20.94
N ASP A 189 -8.80 7.93 20.60
CA ASP A 189 -9.15 8.28 19.22
C ASP A 189 -7.94 8.85 18.42
N ASP A 190 -6.81 9.12 19.10
CA ASP A 190 -5.58 9.57 18.46
C ASP A 190 -4.73 8.41 17.95
N GLY A 191 -5.08 7.17 18.30
CA GLY A 191 -4.39 5.95 17.87
C GLY A 191 -2.93 5.83 18.34
N LYS A 192 -2.55 6.59 19.38
CA LYS A 192 -1.20 6.59 19.94
C LYS A 192 -1.07 5.72 21.20
N ASN A 193 -2.15 5.60 21.95
CA ASN A 193 -2.21 4.77 23.15
C ASN A 193 -2.73 3.39 22.77
N THR A 194 -1.79 2.49 22.48
CA THR A 194 -2.08 1.12 22.07
C THR A 194 -1.35 0.14 22.95
N ASP A 195 -1.99 -0.98 23.25
CA ASP A 195 -1.39 -2.10 23.96
C ASP A 195 -1.42 -3.36 23.08
N ASP A 196 -0.29 -4.09 23.09
CA ASP A 196 -0.26 -5.47 22.64
C ASP A 196 -0.94 -6.33 23.71
N ALA A 197 -1.95 -7.08 23.33
CA ALA A 197 -2.75 -7.90 24.23
C ALA A 197 -2.96 -9.32 23.67
N PRO A 198 -3.26 -10.30 24.51
CA PRO A 198 -3.76 -11.58 24.03
C PRO A 198 -5.04 -11.40 23.20
N ILE A 199 -5.25 -12.31 22.25
CA ILE A 199 -6.49 -12.31 21.45
C ILE A 199 -7.69 -12.48 22.38
N PRO A 200 -8.77 -11.67 22.24
CA PRO A 200 -10.00 -11.84 23.02
C PRO A 200 -10.54 -13.27 22.92
N ALA A 201 -10.99 -13.82 24.05
CA ALA A 201 -11.38 -15.22 24.13
C ALA A 201 -12.52 -15.62 23.16
N ASP A 202 -13.42 -14.68 22.86
CA ASP A 202 -14.51 -14.85 21.89
C ASP A 202 -14.04 -14.80 20.44
N MET A 203 -12.85 -14.30 20.17
CA MET A 203 -12.25 -14.24 18.83
C MET A 203 -11.19 -15.31 18.59
N LEU A 204 -10.74 -16.02 19.64
CA LEU A 204 -9.60 -16.94 19.52
C LEU A 204 -9.85 -18.04 18.46
N ALA A 205 -11.00 -18.68 18.48
CA ALA A 205 -11.34 -19.73 17.51
C ALA A 205 -11.37 -19.20 16.06
N LEU A 206 -11.89 -17.97 15.86
CA LEU A 206 -11.90 -17.33 14.55
C LEU A 206 -10.47 -16.96 14.12
N ALA A 207 -9.65 -16.47 15.01
CA ALA A 207 -8.26 -16.14 14.73
C ALA A 207 -7.44 -17.38 14.36
N GLU A 208 -7.62 -18.48 15.08
CA GLU A 208 -6.98 -19.78 14.75
C GLU A 208 -7.42 -20.30 13.38
N GLU A 209 -8.71 -20.21 13.04
CA GLU A 209 -9.24 -20.58 11.73
C GLU A 209 -8.59 -19.74 10.61
N TYR A 210 -8.51 -18.41 10.78
CA TYR A 210 -7.94 -17.52 9.78
C TYR A 210 -6.42 -17.59 9.73
N HIS A 211 -5.75 -17.88 10.84
CA HIS A 211 -4.32 -18.20 10.85
C HIS A 211 -4.03 -19.46 10.04
N ALA A 212 -4.80 -20.53 10.21
CA ALA A 212 -4.65 -21.74 9.42
C ALA A 212 -4.85 -21.47 7.92
N LYS A 213 -5.89 -20.68 7.54
CA LYS A 213 -6.11 -20.26 6.16
C LYS A 213 -4.96 -19.42 5.60
N LEU A 214 -4.37 -18.56 6.43
CA LEU A 214 -3.19 -17.78 6.06
C LEU A 214 -2.01 -18.70 5.77
N ILE A 215 -1.71 -19.64 6.65
CA ILE A 215 -0.63 -20.62 6.46
C ILE A 215 -0.85 -21.44 5.17
N ASP A 216 -2.06 -21.96 4.96
CA ASP A 216 -2.41 -22.69 3.73
C ASP A 216 -2.16 -21.85 2.47
N ALA A 217 -2.56 -20.56 2.49
CA ALA A 217 -2.44 -19.67 1.33
C ALA A 217 -0.99 -19.26 1.02
N VAL A 218 -0.09 -19.26 2.02
CA VAL A 218 1.28 -18.77 1.85
C VAL A 218 2.32 -19.89 1.75
N ALA A 219 2.05 -21.09 2.27
CA ALA A 219 3.00 -22.18 2.26
C ALA A 219 3.43 -22.61 0.83
N ASP A 220 2.54 -22.50 -0.15
CA ASP A 220 2.80 -22.83 -1.56
C ASP A 220 3.69 -21.80 -2.29
N GLN A 221 4.05 -20.69 -1.64
CA GLN A 221 4.90 -19.68 -2.23
C GLN A 221 6.41 -20.04 -2.19
N ASP A 222 6.76 -21.06 -1.40
CA ASP A 222 8.12 -21.58 -1.28
C ASP A 222 8.13 -23.09 -1.16
N GLU A 223 8.85 -23.79 -2.05
CA GLU A 223 8.86 -25.25 -2.10
C GLU A 223 9.37 -25.89 -0.80
N GLY A 224 10.42 -25.31 -0.18
CA GLY A 224 10.98 -25.83 1.07
C GLY A 224 10.04 -25.66 2.26
N LEU A 225 9.33 -24.52 2.31
CA LEU A 225 8.36 -24.24 3.37
C LEU A 225 7.06 -25.05 3.17
N MET A 226 6.69 -25.31 1.93
CA MET A 226 5.60 -26.23 1.60
C MET A 226 5.89 -27.66 2.05
N GLU A 227 7.12 -28.16 1.83
CA GLU A 227 7.52 -29.49 2.29
C GLU A 227 7.50 -29.57 3.83
N LYS A 228 8.00 -28.54 4.51
CA LYS A 228 7.97 -28.41 5.98
C LYS A 228 6.54 -28.46 6.50
N TYR A 229 5.64 -27.68 5.89
CA TYR A 229 4.21 -27.64 6.26
C TYR A 229 3.52 -29.01 6.03
N LEU A 230 3.76 -29.66 4.89
CA LEU A 230 3.18 -30.99 4.58
C LEU A 230 3.67 -32.07 5.53
N ASN A 231 4.88 -31.94 6.08
CA ASN A 231 5.43 -32.85 7.10
C ASN A 231 4.83 -32.60 8.50
N GLY A 232 3.94 -31.61 8.65
CA GLY A 232 3.30 -31.25 9.92
C GLY A 232 4.19 -30.44 10.86
N GLU A 233 5.24 -29.81 10.33
CA GLU A 233 6.08 -28.88 11.08
C GLU A 233 5.46 -27.47 11.05
N GLU A 234 5.51 -26.78 12.19
CA GLU A 234 5.06 -25.39 12.28
C GLU A 234 6.02 -24.44 11.56
N LEU A 235 5.45 -23.47 10.80
CA LEU A 235 6.21 -22.37 10.22
C LEU A 235 6.43 -21.28 11.29
N THR A 236 7.64 -20.75 11.35
CA THR A 236 7.94 -19.59 12.20
C THR A 236 7.29 -18.33 11.61
N ASN A 237 7.05 -17.31 12.46
CA ASN A 237 6.49 -16.02 12.01
C ASN A 237 7.33 -15.36 10.92
N GLU A 238 8.65 -15.52 10.94
CA GLU A 238 9.56 -14.98 9.92
C GLU A 238 9.44 -15.71 8.58
N GLU A 239 9.30 -17.04 8.60
CA GLU A 239 9.00 -17.84 7.42
C GLU A 239 7.64 -17.44 6.81
N VAL A 240 6.61 -17.27 7.65
CA VAL A 240 5.29 -16.79 7.21
C VAL A 240 5.38 -15.41 6.57
N ARG A 241 6.07 -14.45 7.19
CA ARG A 241 6.29 -13.11 6.61
C ARG A 241 7.02 -13.17 5.27
N THR A 242 8.03 -14.02 5.16
CA THR A 242 8.78 -14.23 3.91
C THR A 242 7.87 -14.74 2.81
N CYS A 243 7.00 -15.71 3.10
CA CYS A 243 6.02 -16.25 2.15
C CYS A 243 4.96 -15.21 1.76
N ILE A 244 4.42 -14.44 2.72
CA ILE A 244 3.49 -13.34 2.42
C ILE A 244 4.15 -12.35 1.45
N ARG A 245 5.38 -11.92 1.75
CA ARG A 245 6.13 -11.00 0.88
C ARG A 245 6.32 -11.58 -0.52
N LYS A 246 6.82 -12.82 -0.64
CA LYS A 246 7.06 -13.49 -1.91
C LYS A 246 5.78 -13.61 -2.73
N GLY A 247 4.68 -14.02 -2.10
CA GLY A 247 3.37 -14.13 -2.74
C GLY A 247 2.81 -12.77 -3.16
N THR A 248 3.04 -11.72 -2.38
CA THR A 248 2.64 -10.34 -2.70
C THR A 248 3.41 -9.82 -3.92
N ILE A 249 4.74 -9.90 -3.92
CA ILE A 249 5.60 -9.42 -5.01
C ILE A 249 5.28 -10.13 -6.32
N THR A 250 4.95 -11.41 -6.27
CA THR A 250 4.59 -12.21 -7.45
C THR A 250 3.11 -12.10 -7.84
N ASN A 251 2.32 -11.25 -7.17
CA ASN A 251 0.87 -11.11 -7.38
C ASN A 251 0.05 -12.40 -7.21
N ARG A 252 0.56 -13.39 -6.46
CA ARG A 252 -0.17 -14.63 -6.16
C ARG A 252 -1.15 -14.49 -5.02
N ILE A 253 -0.84 -13.60 -4.07
CA ILE A 253 -1.72 -13.22 -2.96
C ILE A 253 -1.84 -11.72 -2.85
N VAL A 254 -2.92 -11.27 -2.23
CA VAL A 254 -3.13 -9.88 -1.82
C VAL A 254 -3.34 -9.88 -0.32
N PRO A 255 -2.33 -9.48 0.49
CA PRO A 255 -2.54 -9.39 1.94
C PRO A 255 -3.60 -8.33 2.26
N VAL A 256 -4.49 -8.65 3.19
CA VAL A 256 -5.58 -7.77 3.60
C VAL A 256 -5.38 -7.33 5.03
N VAL A 257 -5.39 -6.03 5.24
CA VAL A 257 -5.34 -5.36 6.55
C VAL A 257 -6.59 -4.49 6.74
N CYS A 258 -6.89 -4.10 7.97
CA CYS A 258 -8.08 -3.31 8.27
C CYS A 258 -7.81 -2.15 9.24
N GLY A 259 -8.75 -1.20 9.26
CA GLY A 259 -8.67 -0.07 10.18
C GLY A 259 -9.70 1.02 9.92
N THR A 260 -9.51 2.13 10.58
CA THR A 260 -10.25 3.37 10.33
C THR A 260 -9.30 4.56 10.39
N SER A 261 -8.92 5.06 9.22
CA SER A 261 -7.97 6.17 9.11
C SER A 261 -8.49 7.44 9.79
N TYR A 262 -9.81 7.69 9.71
CA TYR A 262 -10.43 8.85 10.35
C TYR A 262 -10.29 8.82 11.88
N ARG A 263 -10.39 7.64 12.51
CA ARG A 263 -10.21 7.43 13.95
C ARG A 263 -8.79 7.03 14.34
N ASN A 264 -7.84 7.16 13.41
CA ASN A 264 -6.42 6.88 13.65
C ASN A 264 -6.10 5.43 14.10
N LYS A 265 -6.97 4.45 13.83
CA LYS A 265 -6.79 3.05 14.23
C LYS A 265 -6.43 2.20 13.02
N GLY A 266 -5.35 1.40 13.12
CA GLY A 266 -4.89 0.51 12.06
C GLY A 266 -3.90 1.13 11.06
N VAL A 267 -3.47 2.39 11.26
CA VAL A 267 -2.55 3.06 10.32
C VAL A 267 -1.11 2.63 10.54
N GLN A 268 -0.66 2.48 11.79
CA GLN A 268 0.68 1.97 12.09
C GLN A 268 0.84 0.52 11.60
N PRO A 269 -0.08 -0.43 11.89
CA PRO A 269 -0.01 -1.77 11.30
C PRO A 269 -0.09 -1.79 9.78
N LEU A 270 -0.76 -0.82 9.13
CA LEU A 270 -0.70 -0.65 7.68
C LEU A 270 0.71 -0.27 7.21
N LEU A 271 1.38 0.67 7.92
CA LEU A 271 2.76 1.05 7.63
C LEU A 271 3.72 -0.13 7.81
N ASP A 272 3.55 -0.92 8.88
CA ASP A 272 4.32 -2.15 9.12
C ASP A 272 4.13 -3.16 7.98
N ALA A 273 2.89 -3.36 7.52
CA ALA A 273 2.60 -4.23 6.38
C ALA A 273 3.21 -3.72 5.06
N ILE A 274 3.24 -2.40 4.84
CA ILE A 274 3.89 -1.79 3.67
C ILE A 274 5.38 -2.10 3.66
N VAL A 275 6.09 -1.88 4.76
CA VAL A 275 7.55 -2.12 4.81
C VAL A 275 7.88 -3.61 4.79
N ALA A 276 7.05 -4.46 5.39
CA ALA A 276 7.25 -5.89 5.44
C ALA A 276 6.98 -6.59 4.10
N TYR A 277 5.87 -6.26 3.43
CA TYR A 277 5.34 -7.08 2.33
C TYR A 277 5.40 -6.43 0.95
N MET A 278 5.48 -5.09 0.86
CA MET A 278 5.56 -4.44 -0.44
C MET A 278 6.96 -4.53 -1.06
N PRO A 279 7.07 -4.58 -2.39
CA PRO A 279 8.36 -4.68 -3.06
C PRO A 279 9.24 -3.45 -2.85
N SER A 280 10.52 -3.67 -2.88
CA SER A 280 11.56 -2.66 -3.05
C SER A 280 11.94 -2.53 -4.53
N PRO A 281 12.67 -1.49 -4.95
CA PRO A 281 13.15 -1.36 -6.33
C PRO A 281 13.96 -2.55 -6.84
N VAL A 282 14.67 -3.28 -5.96
CA VAL A 282 15.48 -4.45 -6.35
C VAL A 282 14.65 -5.73 -6.54
N ASP A 283 13.42 -5.76 -6.05
CA ASP A 283 12.50 -6.89 -6.25
C ASP A 283 11.78 -6.81 -7.61
N ILE A 284 11.82 -5.64 -8.26
CA ILE A 284 11.12 -5.41 -9.52
C ILE A 284 12.00 -5.85 -10.69
N PRO A 285 11.43 -6.51 -11.72
CA PRO A 285 12.16 -6.89 -12.92
C PRO A 285 12.86 -5.69 -13.58
N ALA A 286 13.98 -5.95 -14.26
CA ALA A 286 14.68 -4.92 -15.03
C ALA A 286 13.74 -4.21 -15.99
N ILE A 287 13.84 -2.88 -16.04
CA ILE A 287 13.07 -2.11 -17.02
C ILE A 287 13.64 -2.29 -18.41
N LYS A 288 12.74 -2.53 -19.38
CA LYS A 288 13.09 -2.71 -20.78
C LYS A 288 12.82 -1.43 -21.57
N GLY A 289 13.73 -1.08 -22.42
CA GLY A 289 13.63 0.05 -23.33
C GLY A 289 14.33 -0.23 -24.66
N HIS A 290 14.39 0.77 -25.53
CA HIS A 290 15.09 0.70 -26.82
C HIS A 290 16.16 1.78 -26.88
N LYS A 291 17.23 1.51 -27.61
CA LYS A 291 18.26 2.53 -27.85
C LYS A 291 17.70 3.65 -28.73
N PRO A 292 18.05 4.92 -28.47
CA PRO A 292 17.61 6.02 -29.30
C PRO A 292 18.00 5.79 -30.79
N GLY A 293 16.99 5.81 -31.67
CA GLY A 293 17.18 5.61 -33.10
C GLY A 293 17.24 4.15 -33.59
N ASP A 294 17.13 3.17 -32.70
CA ASP A 294 17.09 1.75 -33.06
C ASP A 294 16.05 1.01 -32.17
N GLU A 295 14.84 0.89 -32.68
CA GLU A 295 13.74 0.19 -31.99
C GLU A 295 13.95 -1.33 -31.87
N SER A 296 14.85 -1.90 -32.64
CA SER A 296 15.19 -3.33 -32.60
C SER A 296 16.20 -3.67 -31.50
N ALA A 297 16.99 -2.71 -31.04
CA ALA A 297 17.99 -2.89 -29.99
C ALA A 297 17.38 -2.70 -28.61
N VAL A 298 16.84 -3.80 -28.06
CA VAL A 298 16.33 -3.82 -26.67
C VAL A 298 17.49 -3.62 -25.71
N ASP A 299 17.29 -2.75 -24.74
CA ASP A 299 18.21 -2.49 -23.63
C ASP A 299 17.48 -2.69 -22.31
N GLU A 300 18.16 -3.22 -21.30
CA GLU A 300 17.61 -3.50 -19.99
C GLU A 300 18.38 -2.74 -18.91
N ARG A 301 17.67 -2.28 -17.87
CA ARG A 301 18.26 -1.60 -16.71
C ARG A 301 17.76 -2.22 -15.43
N HIS A 302 18.69 -2.62 -14.56
CA HIS A 302 18.40 -3.09 -13.21
C HIS A 302 18.48 -1.93 -12.22
N SER A 303 17.80 -2.06 -11.10
CA SER A 303 17.86 -1.06 -10.04
C SER A 303 19.22 -1.15 -9.32
N SER A 304 20.19 -0.40 -9.83
CA SER A 304 21.56 -0.32 -9.29
C SER A 304 22.12 1.09 -9.51
N ASP A 305 22.91 1.59 -8.56
CA ASP A 305 23.60 2.88 -8.67
C ASP A 305 24.78 2.83 -9.66
N GLU A 306 25.29 1.62 -9.97
CA GLU A 306 26.44 1.39 -10.83
C GLU A 306 26.06 1.31 -12.32
N GLU A 307 24.76 1.08 -12.61
CA GLU A 307 24.28 1.04 -13.99
C GLU A 307 24.18 2.45 -14.62
N PRO A 308 24.17 2.56 -15.96
CA PRO A 308 23.92 3.83 -16.63
C PRO A 308 22.61 4.45 -16.18
N PHE A 309 22.60 5.79 -16.03
CA PHE A 309 21.41 6.52 -15.61
C PHE A 309 20.24 6.29 -16.56
N SER A 310 19.10 5.89 -16.01
CA SER A 310 17.82 5.86 -16.70
C SER A 310 16.70 6.32 -15.78
N ALA A 311 15.81 7.15 -16.30
CA ALA A 311 14.69 7.68 -15.55
C ALA A 311 13.49 7.96 -16.47
N LEU A 312 12.29 8.00 -15.87
CA LEU A 312 11.05 8.40 -16.52
C LEU A 312 10.49 9.65 -15.83
N ALA A 313 10.31 10.73 -16.61
CA ALA A 313 9.55 11.88 -16.14
C ALA A 313 8.05 11.56 -16.28
N PHE A 314 7.36 11.43 -15.16
CA PHE A 314 5.94 11.04 -15.16
C PHE A 314 5.00 12.21 -14.89
N LYS A 315 5.51 13.31 -14.32
CA LYS A 315 4.71 14.52 -14.05
C LYS A 315 5.53 15.78 -14.19
N ILE A 316 4.94 16.79 -14.79
CA ILE A 316 5.49 18.15 -14.87
C ILE A 316 4.46 19.10 -14.30
N MET A 317 4.87 19.97 -13.38
CA MET A 317 4.03 21.00 -12.81
C MET A 317 4.77 22.36 -12.79
N THR A 318 4.02 23.43 -12.60
CA THR A 318 4.58 24.77 -12.41
C THR A 318 4.38 25.19 -10.97
N ASP A 319 5.49 25.48 -10.31
CA ASP A 319 5.51 26.05 -8.97
C ASP A 319 5.73 27.58 -9.06
N PRO A 320 4.98 28.38 -8.29
CA PRO A 320 5.09 29.85 -8.34
C PRO A 320 6.47 30.40 -7.98
N PHE A 321 7.25 29.65 -7.19
CA PHE A 321 8.54 30.11 -6.65
C PHE A 321 9.74 29.54 -7.40
N VAL A 322 9.70 28.28 -7.78
CA VAL A 322 10.82 27.58 -8.43
C VAL A 322 10.62 27.33 -9.93
N GLY A 323 9.44 27.65 -10.46
CA GLY A 323 9.15 27.50 -11.89
C GLY A 323 8.71 26.08 -12.26
N LYS A 324 9.29 25.49 -13.30
CA LYS A 324 8.91 24.14 -13.77
C LYS A 324 9.57 23.07 -12.90
N LEU A 325 8.75 22.21 -12.35
CA LEU A 325 9.16 21.00 -11.59
C LEU A 325 8.83 19.75 -12.40
N ALA A 326 9.82 18.90 -12.60
CA ALA A 326 9.63 17.58 -13.21
C ALA A 326 9.80 16.51 -12.13
N PHE A 327 8.79 15.68 -11.94
CA PHE A 327 8.88 14.50 -11.09
C PHE A 327 9.38 13.34 -11.93
N ILE A 328 10.47 12.73 -11.48
CA ILE A 328 11.12 11.64 -12.19
C ILE A 328 11.19 10.40 -11.32
N ARG A 329 11.02 9.24 -11.93
CA ARG A 329 11.38 7.95 -11.36
C ARG A 329 12.72 7.55 -11.93
N VAL A 330 13.74 7.45 -11.08
CA VAL A 330 15.03 6.89 -11.45
C VAL A 330 14.94 5.37 -11.34
N TYR A 331 15.28 4.67 -12.41
CA TYR A 331 15.30 3.21 -12.48
C TYR A 331 16.71 2.66 -12.27
N SER A 332 17.72 3.33 -12.80
CA SER A 332 19.12 2.94 -12.67
C SER A 332 20.06 4.15 -12.64
N GLY A 333 21.24 3.94 -12.11
CA GLY A 333 22.25 4.99 -11.98
C GLY A 333 21.88 6.07 -10.98
N THR A 334 22.62 7.17 -11.03
CA THR A 334 22.46 8.33 -10.14
C THR A 334 22.30 9.61 -10.94
N LEU A 335 21.44 10.51 -10.47
CA LEU A 335 21.32 11.87 -10.98
C LEU A 335 22.05 12.82 -10.02
N GLU A 336 23.10 13.45 -10.52
CA GLU A 336 23.87 14.38 -9.70
C GLU A 336 23.24 15.78 -9.73
N ASN A 337 23.47 16.54 -8.63
CA ASN A 337 23.01 17.92 -8.56
C ASN A 337 23.75 18.77 -9.58
N GLY A 338 23.01 19.47 -10.44
CA GLY A 338 23.56 20.34 -11.47
C GLY A 338 23.90 19.64 -12.80
N SER A 339 23.51 18.35 -12.96
CA SER A 339 23.66 17.61 -14.23
C SER A 339 22.58 17.97 -15.25
#